data_2eb0bef794caf3c570b840e732238ca7
#
_entry.id   2eb0bef794caf3c570b840e732238ca7
#
_cell.length_a   1.000
_cell.length_b   1.000
_cell.length_c   1.000
_cell.angle_alpha   90.00
_cell.angle_beta   90.00
_cell.angle_gamma   90.00
#
_symmetry.space_group_name_H-M   'P 1'
#
loop_
_entity.id
_entity.type
_entity.pdbx_description
1 polymer ?
#
loop_
_entity_poly.entity_id
_entity_poly.type
_entity_poly.pdbx_seq_one_letter_code
_entity_poly.pdbx_strand_id
1 'polypeptide(L)'
;MRKLLWKIPRDYYRCNQCFGFTLIPKLSPEELNELYSDYYLEDSSNMEAFTDGCSDNWIKKYKLTINYFRTQKLDSKNFLDFGCGVDGYGLQVAKENGLTVSGLEVSAKTRAILRANTNCRIFSPDELQVSSELFDFILLSDVLEHATSPSLILEQAIQHLAENGVLLIQGPLEGTNNFTNLFLRIYSYLTPAKVADFLPYHVSLANQKSIQSLLKTNGLKIEKIRITETWWPAPKTLSSFRALPKVLPQIIAKLLDFSVSYLLPNYGSRFWLVASKNSK
;
A
#
# COMPACT_ATOMS: atom_id res chain seq x y z
N MET A 1 12.67 -9.93 -19.04
CA MET A 1 12.15 -8.61 -18.68
C MET A 1 12.48 -8.16 -17.25
N ARG A 2 12.57 -9.02 -16.23
CA ARG A 2 12.85 -8.63 -14.83
C ARG A 2 14.26 -8.07 -14.50
N LYS A 3 15.23 -8.15 -15.41
CA LYS A 3 16.60 -7.62 -15.20
C LYS A 3 16.73 -6.09 -15.28
N LEU A 4 15.68 -5.38 -15.68
CA LEU A 4 15.70 -3.94 -15.92
C LEU A 4 15.17 -3.08 -14.75
N LEU A 5 14.45 -3.67 -13.78
CA LEU A 5 13.89 -2.93 -12.64
C LEU A 5 14.95 -2.28 -11.73
N TRP A 6 16.13 -2.89 -11.65
CA TRP A 6 17.22 -2.37 -10.84
C TRP A 6 18.48 -2.21 -11.70
N LYS A 7 18.77 -0.99 -12.13
CA LYS A 7 19.99 -0.66 -12.92
C LYS A 7 21.27 -0.95 -12.16
N ILE A 8 21.19 -0.92 -10.82
CA ILE A 8 22.30 -1.26 -9.91
C ILE A 8 21.84 -2.30 -8.90
N PRO A 9 22.73 -3.15 -8.37
CA PRO A 9 22.40 -4.10 -7.30
C PRO A 9 21.88 -3.38 -6.07
N ARG A 10 20.74 -3.85 -5.51
CA ARG A 10 20.13 -3.34 -4.28
C ARG A 10 19.71 -4.49 -3.39
N ASP A 11 19.83 -4.27 -2.08
CA ASP A 11 19.37 -5.20 -1.07
C ASP A 11 18.58 -4.48 0.01
N TYR A 12 17.74 -5.23 0.74
CA TYR A 12 17.00 -4.69 1.87
C TYR A 12 17.84 -4.68 3.14
N TYR A 13 17.93 -3.53 3.77
CA TYR A 13 18.61 -3.33 5.05
C TYR A 13 17.61 -3.08 6.15
N ARG A 14 17.78 -3.79 7.27
CA ARG A 14 16.91 -3.70 8.44
C ARG A 14 17.32 -2.54 9.33
N CYS A 15 16.37 -1.70 9.71
CA CYS A 15 16.55 -0.67 10.71
C CYS A 15 16.72 -1.29 12.11
N ASN A 16 17.73 -0.88 12.87
CA ASN A 16 18.01 -1.40 14.22
C ASN A 16 17.02 -0.88 15.28
N GLN A 17 16.29 0.21 15.00
CA GLN A 17 15.36 0.83 15.93
C GLN A 17 13.93 0.29 15.75
N CYS A 18 13.38 0.41 14.54
CA CYS A 18 12.00 0.02 14.25
C CYS A 18 11.86 -1.35 13.58
N PHE A 19 12.98 -1.97 13.17
CA PHE A 19 13.05 -3.27 12.51
C PHE A 19 12.34 -3.37 11.16
N GLY A 20 11.89 -2.26 10.58
CA GLY A 20 11.47 -2.18 9.19
C GLY A 20 12.67 -2.33 8.26
N PHE A 21 12.41 -2.63 6.99
CA PHE A 21 13.45 -2.75 5.98
C PHE A 21 13.32 -1.65 4.95
N THR A 22 14.45 -1.20 4.42
CA THR A 22 14.49 -0.27 3.29
C THR A 22 15.48 -0.76 2.24
N LEU A 23 15.17 -0.49 1.00
CA LEU A 23 16.03 -0.83 -0.15
C LEU A 23 17.20 0.14 -0.21
N ILE A 24 18.41 -0.39 -0.31
CA ILE A 24 19.64 0.41 -0.41
C ILE A 24 20.50 -0.11 -1.59
N PRO A 25 21.07 0.78 -2.42
CA PRO A 25 20.86 2.23 -2.48
C PRO A 25 19.40 2.61 -2.73
N LYS A 26 18.95 3.76 -2.23
CA LYS A 26 17.60 4.26 -2.54
C LYS A 26 17.43 4.52 -4.04
N LEU A 27 16.22 4.45 -4.53
CA LEU A 27 15.90 4.86 -5.90
C LEU A 27 16.11 6.37 -6.07
N SER A 28 16.68 6.78 -7.19
CA SER A 28 16.71 8.19 -7.57
C SER A 28 15.31 8.67 -8.01
N PRO A 29 15.07 10.01 -8.04
CA PRO A 29 13.82 10.53 -8.59
C PRO A 29 13.54 10.07 -10.02
N GLU A 30 14.58 9.98 -10.85
CA GLU A 30 14.49 9.52 -12.24
C GLU A 30 14.08 8.05 -12.33
N GLU A 31 14.71 7.18 -11.51
CA GLU A 31 14.37 5.77 -11.43
C GLU A 31 12.93 5.55 -10.92
N LEU A 32 12.49 6.36 -9.95
CA LEU A 32 11.09 6.34 -9.48
C LEU A 32 10.13 6.76 -10.59
N ASN A 33 10.43 7.83 -11.31
CA ASN A 33 9.59 8.31 -12.40
C ASN A 33 9.50 7.26 -13.53
N GLU A 34 10.62 6.66 -13.92
CA GLU A 34 10.65 5.56 -14.91
C GLU A 34 9.80 4.37 -14.42
N LEU A 35 9.91 4.00 -13.13
CA LEU A 35 9.16 2.91 -12.54
C LEU A 35 7.64 3.12 -12.61
N TYR A 36 7.18 4.35 -12.33
CA TYR A 36 5.75 4.65 -12.29
C TYR A 36 5.17 5.08 -13.64
N SER A 37 5.99 5.62 -14.56
CA SER A 37 5.49 6.02 -15.88
C SER A 37 5.36 4.84 -16.84
N ASP A 38 6.36 3.94 -16.86
CA ASP A 38 6.48 2.93 -17.90
C ASP A 38 6.10 1.53 -17.44
N TYR A 39 6.58 1.12 -16.26
CA TYR A 39 6.42 -0.26 -15.80
C TYR A 39 5.10 -0.53 -15.08
N TYR A 40 4.59 0.44 -14.30
CA TYR A 40 3.39 0.24 -13.50
C TYR A 40 2.13 0.07 -14.36
N LEU A 41 2.07 0.75 -15.51
CA LEU A 41 0.94 0.69 -16.43
C LEU A 41 1.08 -0.40 -17.51
N GLU A 42 2.31 -0.87 -17.77
CA GLU A 42 2.56 -1.97 -18.70
C GLU A 42 2.39 -3.35 -18.06
N ASP A 43 2.31 -3.42 -16.73
CA ASP A 43 1.96 -4.65 -16.04
C ASP A 43 0.48 -4.96 -16.30
N SER A 44 0.23 -5.94 -17.19
CA SER A 44 -1.12 -6.36 -17.60
C SER A 44 -2.03 -6.71 -16.43
N SER A 45 -1.47 -7.14 -15.29
CA SER A 45 -2.25 -7.42 -14.08
C SER A 45 -2.90 -6.16 -13.48
N ASN A 46 -2.30 -5.00 -13.66
CA ASN A 46 -2.88 -3.72 -13.24
C ASN A 46 -3.96 -3.23 -14.22
N MET A 47 -3.81 -3.56 -15.51
CA MET A 47 -4.81 -3.21 -16.54
C MET A 47 -6.02 -4.15 -16.51
N GLU A 48 -5.84 -5.43 -16.22
CA GLU A 48 -6.94 -6.41 -16.09
C GLU A 48 -7.86 -6.07 -14.91
N ALA A 49 -7.29 -5.53 -13.81
CA ALA A 49 -8.09 -5.05 -12.69
C ALA A 49 -9.05 -3.90 -13.08
N PHE A 50 -8.70 -3.13 -14.13
CA PHE A 50 -9.52 -2.02 -14.63
C PHE A 50 -10.61 -2.46 -15.61
N THR A 51 -10.40 -3.55 -16.36
CA THR A 51 -11.33 -4.00 -17.43
C THR A 51 -12.36 -5.03 -16.98
N ASP A 52 -12.07 -5.78 -15.92
CA ASP A 52 -12.85 -6.99 -15.57
C ASP A 52 -13.95 -6.79 -14.52
N GLY A 53 -14.39 -5.57 -14.26
CA GLY A 53 -15.56 -5.34 -13.38
C GLY A 53 -15.50 -6.16 -12.08
N CYS A 54 -14.30 -6.39 -11.53
CA CYS A 54 -14.06 -7.26 -10.38
C CYS A 54 -14.58 -6.59 -9.09
N SER A 55 -15.90 -6.36 -9.08
CA SER A 55 -16.64 -5.68 -8.01
C SER A 55 -16.40 -6.28 -6.63
N ASP A 56 -16.14 -7.59 -6.54
CA ASP A 56 -16.05 -8.27 -5.26
C ASP A 56 -14.67 -8.17 -4.58
N ASN A 57 -13.59 -7.97 -5.34
CA ASN A 57 -12.24 -7.91 -4.76
C ASN A 57 -11.94 -6.57 -4.10
N TRP A 58 -12.41 -5.43 -4.65
CA TRP A 58 -12.20 -4.14 -4.03
C TRP A 58 -13.04 -3.98 -2.75
N ILE A 59 -14.27 -4.51 -2.71
CA ILE A 59 -15.09 -4.53 -1.49
C ILE A 59 -14.35 -5.26 -0.37
N LYS A 60 -13.71 -6.39 -0.66
CA LYS A 60 -12.90 -7.13 0.32
C LYS A 60 -11.69 -6.31 0.78
N LYS A 61 -10.97 -5.66 -0.15
CA LYS A 61 -9.80 -4.81 0.15
C LYS A 61 -10.18 -3.64 1.06
N TYR A 62 -11.31 -2.98 0.79
CA TYR A 62 -11.73 -1.78 1.53
C TYR A 62 -12.80 -2.04 2.61
N LYS A 63 -13.09 -3.30 2.93
CA LYS A 63 -14.13 -3.68 3.91
C LYS A 63 -14.00 -2.93 5.25
N LEU A 64 -12.79 -2.77 5.77
CA LEU A 64 -12.57 -2.08 7.04
C LEU A 64 -12.81 -0.58 6.92
N THR A 65 -12.42 0.03 5.81
CA THR A 65 -12.68 1.44 5.50
C THR A 65 -14.18 1.71 5.32
N ILE A 66 -14.88 0.86 4.56
CA ILE A 66 -16.35 0.93 4.38
C ILE A 66 -17.06 0.83 5.74
N ASN A 67 -16.67 -0.17 6.56
CA ASN A 67 -17.26 -0.33 7.89
C ASN A 67 -16.94 0.87 8.81
N TYR A 68 -15.79 1.47 8.66
CA TYR A 68 -15.45 2.69 9.40
C TYR A 68 -16.35 3.85 8.97
N PHE A 69 -16.49 4.11 7.69
CA PHE A 69 -17.38 5.19 7.19
C PHE A 69 -18.81 5.05 7.68
N ARG A 70 -19.35 3.83 7.72
CA ARG A 70 -20.71 3.58 8.25
C ARG A 70 -20.91 3.97 9.71
N THR A 71 -19.84 4.18 10.47
CA THR A 71 -19.90 4.63 11.88
C THR A 71 -19.67 6.13 12.03
N GLN A 72 -19.44 6.86 10.94
CA GLN A 72 -19.14 8.29 10.97
C GLN A 72 -20.34 9.12 10.46
N LYS A 73 -20.37 10.38 10.85
CA LYS A 73 -21.21 11.40 10.20
C LYS A 73 -20.44 11.93 9.00
N LEU A 74 -20.91 11.64 7.79
CA LEU A 74 -20.19 11.91 6.56
C LEU A 74 -20.69 13.11 5.78
N ASP A 75 -21.80 13.73 6.22
CA ASP A 75 -22.42 14.86 5.54
C ASP A 75 -21.40 16.00 5.33
N SER A 76 -21.28 16.42 4.07
CA SER A 76 -20.35 17.50 3.65
C SER A 76 -18.89 17.26 4.00
N LYS A 77 -18.44 16.02 4.13
CA LYS A 77 -17.05 15.66 4.43
C LYS A 77 -16.22 15.50 3.16
N ASN A 78 -15.01 16.06 3.19
CA ASN A 78 -14.03 15.98 2.11
C ASN A 78 -13.10 14.80 2.30
N PHE A 79 -12.87 14.09 1.21
CA PHE A 79 -12.01 12.90 1.18
C PHE A 79 -10.93 13.05 0.11
N LEU A 80 -9.71 12.65 0.46
CA LEU A 80 -8.58 12.52 -0.47
C LEU A 80 -8.09 11.07 -0.49
N ASP A 81 -8.06 10.46 -1.67
CA ASP A 81 -7.33 9.21 -1.91
C ASP A 81 -5.90 9.56 -2.33
N PHE A 82 -4.95 9.40 -1.42
CA PHE A 82 -3.56 9.79 -1.60
C PHE A 82 -2.78 8.63 -2.25
N GLY A 83 -2.56 8.73 -3.56
CA GLY A 83 -2.04 7.64 -4.39
C GLY A 83 -3.17 6.73 -4.86
N CYS A 84 -4.17 7.32 -5.53
CA CYS A 84 -5.42 6.61 -5.87
C CYS A 84 -5.27 5.50 -6.92
N GLY A 85 -4.11 5.42 -7.60
CA GLY A 85 -3.82 4.37 -8.56
C GLY A 85 -4.77 4.35 -9.76
N VAL A 86 -4.49 3.46 -10.72
CA VAL A 86 -5.26 3.38 -11.96
C VAL A 86 -6.69 2.84 -11.75
N ASP A 87 -6.90 2.03 -10.72
CA ASP A 87 -8.19 1.43 -10.41
C ASP A 87 -9.19 2.40 -9.76
N GLY A 88 -8.70 3.44 -9.06
CA GLY A 88 -9.54 4.43 -8.40
C GLY A 88 -10.54 3.86 -7.38
N TYR A 89 -10.30 2.67 -6.86
CA TYR A 89 -11.24 2.00 -5.96
C TYR A 89 -11.47 2.75 -4.65
N GLY A 90 -10.45 3.43 -4.11
CA GLY A 90 -10.61 4.26 -2.93
C GLY A 90 -11.54 5.44 -3.19
N LEU A 91 -11.46 6.06 -4.37
CA LEU A 91 -12.37 7.12 -4.81
C LEU A 91 -13.81 6.61 -4.90
N GLN A 92 -14.01 5.43 -5.50
CA GLN A 92 -15.33 4.83 -5.62
C GLN A 92 -15.93 4.51 -4.25
N VAL A 93 -15.18 3.88 -3.36
CA VAL A 93 -15.62 3.58 -1.98
C VAL A 93 -16.09 4.84 -1.26
N ALA A 94 -15.31 5.91 -1.32
CA ALA A 94 -15.65 7.16 -0.65
C ALA A 94 -16.90 7.80 -1.26
N LYS A 95 -17.02 7.83 -2.59
CA LYS A 95 -18.17 8.38 -3.32
C LYS A 95 -19.46 7.62 -3.00
N GLU A 96 -19.43 6.29 -2.97
CA GLU A 96 -20.58 5.45 -2.62
C GLU A 96 -21.03 5.61 -1.17
N ASN A 97 -20.15 6.10 -0.29
CA ASN A 97 -20.48 6.45 1.09
C ASN A 97 -20.87 7.93 1.28
N GLY A 98 -21.03 8.71 0.20
CA GLY A 98 -21.56 10.08 0.25
C GLY A 98 -20.52 11.17 0.53
N LEU A 99 -19.22 10.87 0.38
CA LEU A 99 -18.15 11.86 0.57
C LEU A 99 -17.93 12.71 -0.68
N THR A 100 -17.45 13.93 -0.49
CA THR A 100 -16.86 14.76 -1.57
C THR A 100 -15.45 14.27 -1.84
N VAL A 101 -15.20 13.76 -3.04
CA VAL A 101 -14.03 12.93 -3.33
C VAL A 101 -13.03 13.64 -4.22
N SER A 102 -11.77 13.61 -3.83
CA SER A 102 -10.59 13.99 -4.64
C SER A 102 -9.53 12.89 -4.57
N GLY A 103 -8.66 12.83 -5.57
CA GLY A 103 -7.52 11.92 -5.61
C GLY A 103 -6.20 12.65 -5.80
N LEU A 104 -5.10 12.02 -5.40
CA LEU A 104 -3.74 12.39 -5.76
C LEU A 104 -3.11 11.22 -6.50
N GLU A 105 -2.47 11.48 -7.64
CA GLU A 105 -1.77 10.45 -8.42
C GLU A 105 -0.52 11.05 -9.08
N VAL A 106 0.62 10.33 -8.99
CA VAL A 106 1.90 10.81 -9.52
C VAL A 106 2.00 10.65 -11.03
N SER A 107 1.42 9.58 -11.60
CA SER A 107 1.46 9.31 -13.04
C SER A 107 0.50 10.20 -13.82
N ALA A 108 1.04 11.01 -14.73
CA ALA A 108 0.22 11.88 -15.59
C ALA A 108 -0.76 11.06 -16.46
N LYS A 109 -0.33 9.90 -16.95
CA LYS A 109 -1.16 8.99 -17.75
C LYS A 109 -2.33 8.43 -16.93
N THR A 110 -2.04 7.98 -15.70
CA THR A 110 -3.07 7.51 -14.77
C THR A 110 -4.05 8.62 -14.41
N ARG A 111 -3.57 9.84 -14.13
CA ARG A 111 -4.45 11.00 -13.87
C ARG A 111 -5.41 11.26 -15.02
N ALA A 112 -4.93 11.20 -16.27
CA ALA A 112 -5.78 11.41 -17.45
C ALA A 112 -6.90 10.35 -17.54
N ILE A 113 -6.57 9.07 -17.29
CA ILE A 113 -7.54 7.96 -17.26
C ILE A 113 -8.57 8.18 -16.15
N LEU A 114 -8.13 8.49 -14.93
CA LEU A 114 -9.03 8.69 -13.79
C LEU A 114 -9.96 9.88 -13.98
N ARG A 115 -9.45 11.02 -14.48
CA ARG A 115 -10.26 12.22 -14.78
C ARG A 115 -11.36 11.93 -15.80
N ALA A 116 -11.06 11.09 -16.80
CA ALA A 116 -12.04 10.68 -17.81
C ALA A 116 -13.12 9.75 -17.25
N ASN A 117 -12.77 8.87 -16.31
CA ASN A 117 -13.65 7.77 -15.88
C ASN A 117 -14.39 8.03 -14.56
N THR A 118 -13.86 8.88 -13.67
CA THR A 118 -14.43 9.02 -12.30
C THR A 118 -15.22 10.29 -12.08
N ASN A 119 -15.05 11.31 -12.94
CA ASN A 119 -15.57 12.66 -12.73
C ASN A 119 -15.15 13.25 -11.35
N CYS A 120 -13.98 12.84 -10.83
CA CYS A 120 -13.40 13.34 -9.60
C CYS A 120 -12.24 14.29 -9.91
N ARG A 121 -11.98 15.23 -9.00
CA ARG A 121 -10.75 16.04 -9.08
C ARG A 121 -9.56 15.16 -8.74
N ILE A 122 -8.60 15.04 -9.65
CA ILE A 122 -7.36 14.29 -9.45
C ILE A 122 -6.18 15.27 -9.51
N PHE A 123 -5.51 15.47 -8.38
CA PHE A 123 -4.33 16.32 -8.25
C PHE A 123 -3.08 15.62 -8.78
N SER A 124 -2.18 16.41 -9.36
CA SER A 124 -0.76 16.04 -9.38
C SER A 124 -0.11 16.39 -8.02
N PRO A 125 1.11 15.90 -7.72
CA PRO A 125 1.85 16.32 -6.53
C PRO A 125 2.03 17.84 -6.43
N ASP A 126 2.37 18.51 -7.54
CA ASP A 126 2.57 19.97 -7.58
C ASP A 126 1.25 20.72 -7.36
N GLU A 127 0.14 20.26 -7.96
CA GLU A 127 -1.19 20.85 -7.77
C GLU A 127 -1.64 20.73 -6.31
N LEU A 128 -1.41 19.58 -5.65
CA LEU A 128 -1.76 19.42 -4.24
C LEU A 128 -0.87 20.29 -3.35
N GLN A 129 0.44 20.35 -3.60
CA GLN A 129 1.40 21.10 -2.78
C GLN A 129 1.05 22.59 -2.68
N VAL A 130 0.51 23.20 -3.75
CA VAL A 130 0.12 24.62 -3.76
C VAL A 130 -1.35 24.82 -3.36
N SER A 131 -2.10 23.75 -3.13
CA SER A 131 -3.51 23.82 -2.73
C SER A 131 -3.63 24.14 -1.23
N SER A 132 -4.61 24.95 -0.89
CA SER A 132 -5.02 25.20 0.51
C SER A 132 -6.13 24.27 0.97
N GLU A 133 -6.53 23.29 0.16
CA GLU A 133 -7.62 22.38 0.50
C GLU A 133 -7.26 21.49 1.68
N LEU A 134 -8.23 21.33 2.58
CA LEU A 134 -8.13 20.43 3.73
C LEU A 134 -9.19 19.33 3.60
N PHE A 135 -8.80 18.13 4.03
CA PHE A 135 -9.62 16.94 3.93
C PHE A 135 -9.94 16.38 5.33
N ASP A 136 -11.19 16.00 5.53
CA ASP A 136 -11.61 15.34 6.77
C ASP A 136 -11.10 13.90 6.85
N PHE A 137 -10.98 13.26 5.69
CA PHE A 137 -10.44 11.91 5.54
C PHE A 137 -9.38 11.87 4.46
N ILE A 138 -8.21 11.34 4.79
CA ILE A 138 -7.17 11.04 3.81
C ILE A 138 -6.87 9.55 3.87
N LEU A 139 -6.97 8.87 2.73
CA LEU A 139 -6.65 7.45 2.60
C LEU A 139 -5.26 7.28 1.97
N LEU A 140 -4.41 6.49 2.60
CA LEU A 140 -3.18 5.97 2.03
C LEU A 140 -3.30 4.44 1.93
N SER A 141 -3.64 3.94 0.76
CA SER A 141 -3.84 2.51 0.51
C SER A 141 -2.75 1.96 -0.38
N ASP A 142 -1.86 1.14 0.17
CA ASP A 142 -0.72 0.57 -0.55
C ASP A 142 0.18 1.67 -1.18
N VAL A 143 0.56 2.66 -0.38
CA VAL A 143 1.37 3.82 -0.80
C VAL A 143 2.73 3.83 -0.10
N LEU A 144 2.77 3.58 1.20
CA LEU A 144 3.97 3.79 2.02
C LEU A 144 5.12 2.82 1.67
N GLU A 145 4.80 1.62 1.23
CA GLU A 145 5.78 0.62 0.78
C GLU A 145 6.51 1.02 -0.51
N HIS A 146 5.89 1.88 -1.31
CA HIS A 146 6.46 2.40 -2.56
C HIS A 146 7.29 3.67 -2.36
N ALA A 147 7.18 4.29 -1.18
CA ALA A 147 7.88 5.54 -0.90
C ALA A 147 9.33 5.31 -0.48
N THR A 148 10.27 6.04 -1.09
CA THR A 148 11.68 6.09 -0.65
C THR A 148 11.84 6.80 0.69
N SER A 149 10.86 7.63 1.08
CA SER A 149 10.75 8.27 2.37
C SER A 149 9.28 8.29 2.82
N PRO A 150 8.80 7.23 3.51
CA PRO A 150 7.42 7.19 4.02
C PRO A 150 7.07 8.36 4.95
N SER A 151 8.05 8.94 5.66
CA SER A 151 7.84 10.11 6.52
C SER A 151 7.41 11.34 5.72
N LEU A 152 8.08 11.61 4.59
CA LEU A 152 7.72 12.74 3.73
C LEU A 152 6.31 12.60 3.14
N ILE A 153 5.90 11.38 2.79
CA ILE A 153 4.52 11.12 2.33
C ILE A 153 3.51 11.44 3.44
N LEU A 154 3.79 11.01 4.67
CA LEU A 154 2.92 11.32 5.81
C LEU A 154 2.90 12.82 6.12
N GLU A 155 4.04 13.51 6.08
CA GLU A 155 4.13 14.96 6.28
C GLU A 155 3.25 15.71 5.27
N GLN A 156 3.33 15.35 3.99
CA GLN A 156 2.47 15.91 2.95
C GLN A 156 0.97 15.63 3.23
N ALA A 157 0.62 14.41 3.57
CA ALA A 157 -0.77 14.08 3.91
C ALA A 157 -1.26 14.87 5.13
N ILE A 158 -0.44 15.02 6.17
CA ILE A 158 -0.77 15.78 7.39
C ILE A 158 -0.99 17.28 7.11
N GLN A 159 -0.25 17.88 6.18
CA GLN A 159 -0.43 19.28 5.78
C GLN A 159 -1.83 19.54 5.22
N HIS A 160 -2.41 18.58 4.52
CA HIS A 160 -3.76 18.66 3.95
C HIS A 160 -4.85 18.03 4.83
N LEU A 161 -4.51 17.53 6.02
CA LEU A 161 -5.47 16.98 6.95
C LEU A 161 -6.15 18.08 7.75
N ALA A 162 -7.48 18.11 7.77
CA ALA A 162 -8.26 19.03 8.60
C ALA A 162 -7.88 18.85 10.09
N GLU A 163 -8.21 19.84 10.94
CA GLU A 163 -7.85 19.81 12.35
C GLU A 163 -8.40 18.57 13.08
N ASN A 164 -9.65 18.24 12.82
CA ASN A 164 -10.32 17.03 13.35
C ASN A 164 -10.37 15.89 12.32
N GLY A 165 -9.54 15.97 11.28
CA GLY A 165 -9.47 14.96 10.24
C GLY A 165 -8.72 13.70 10.68
N VAL A 166 -8.91 12.61 9.95
CA VAL A 166 -8.25 11.35 10.21
C VAL A 166 -7.56 10.79 8.96
N LEU A 167 -6.44 10.14 9.18
CA LEU A 167 -5.76 9.33 8.19
C LEU A 167 -6.26 7.89 8.28
N LEU A 168 -6.65 7.34 7.15
CA LEU A 168 -6.92 5.91 6.96
C LEU A 168 -5.73 5.31 6.23
N ILE A 169 -4.98 4.43 6.86
CA ILE A 169 -3.75 3.88 6.28
C ILE A 169 -3.86 2.37 6.25
N GLN A 170 -3.60 1.77 5.10
CA GLN A 170 -3.53 0.33 4.95
C GLN A 170 -2.38 -0.07 4.01
N GLY A 171 -1.84 -1.25 4.24
CA GLY A 171 -0.73 -1.74 3.43
C GLY A 171 -0.19 -3.09 3.93
N PRO A 172 0.83 -3.63 3.26
CA PRO A 172 1.44 -4.90 3.62
C PRO A 172 2.38 -4.79 4.84
N LEU A 173 2.53 -5.89 5.57
CA LEU A 173 3.49 -6.06 6.66
C LEU A 173 4.61 -7.06 6.29
N GLU A 174 5.30 -6.79 5.19
CA GLU A 174 6.32 -7.68 4.62
C GLU A 174 7.62 -7.75 5.43
N GLY A 175 7.82 -6.79 6.34
CA GLY A 175 8.89 -6.82 7.34
C GLY A 175 8.60 -7.69 8.56
N THR A 176 7.42 -8.30 8.66
CA THR A 176 7.03 -9.17 9.76
C THR A 176 7.65 -10.56 9.62
N ASN A 177 7.97 -11.19 10.75
CA ASN A 177 8.43 -12.58 10.79
C ASN A 177 7.21 -13.52 10.81
N ASN A 178 6.64 -13.79 9.65
CA ASN A 178 5.63 -14.81 9.42
C ASN A 178 6.20 -15.94 8.56
N PHE A 179 5.48 -17.06 8.43
CA PHE A 179 5.95 -18.23 7.68
C PHE A 179 6.22 -17.92 6.21
N THR A 180 5.37 -17.13 5.57
CA THR A 180 5.54 -16.71 4.17
C THR A 180 6.81 -15.89 3.98
N ASN A 181 7.05 -14.88 4.82
CA ASN A 181 8.25 -14.03 4.73
C ASN A 181 9.52 -14.81 5.09
N LEU A 182 9.43 -15.72 6.08
CA LEU A 182 10.54 -16.61 6.41
C LEU A 182 10.87 -17.52 5.23
N PHE A 183 9.86 -18.14 4.62
CA PHE A 183 10.04 -18.93 3.40
C PHE A 183 10.71 -18.13 2.28
N LEU A 184 10.23 -16.92 1.97
CA LEU A 184 10.80 -16.08 0.93
C LEU A 184 12.27 -15.73 1.20
N ARG A 185 12.64 -15.47 2.45
CA ARG A 185 14.04 -15.20 2.85
C ARG A 185 14.93 -16.43 2.69
N ILE A 186 14.48 -17.59 3.17
CA ILE A 186 15.22 -18.85 3.01
C ILE A 186 15.36 -19.19 1.53
N TYR A 187 14.28 -19.05 0.76
CA TYR A 187 14.30 -19.31 -0.67
C TYR A 187 15.27 -18.39 -1.42
N SER A 188 15.30 -17.10 -1.08
CA SER A 188 16.24 -16.13 -1.68
C SER A 188 17.69 -16.36 -1.27
N TYR A 189 17.94 -16.99 -0.12
CA TYR A 189 19.28 -17.41 0.30
C TYR A 189 19.76 -18.67 -0.44
N LEU A 190 18.86 -19.62 -0.67
CA LEU A 190 19.19 -20.91 -1.32
C LEU A 190 19.17 -20.85 -2.86
N THR A 191 18.64 -19.80 -3.46
CA THR A 191 18.49 -19.66 -4.91
C THR A 191 19.03 -18.32 -5.38
N PRO A 192 19.30 -18.15 -6.70
CA PRO A 192 19.69 -16.85 -7.26
C PRO A 192 18.58 -15.78 -7.18
N ALA A 193 17.34 -16.17 -6.83
CA ALA A 193 16.23 -15.23 -6.69
C ALA A 193 16.44 -14.33 -5.47
N LYS A 194 16.14 -13.05 -5.61
CA LYS A 194 16.19 -12.07 -4.51
C LYS A 194 14.78 -11.81 -3.99
N VAL A 195 14.66 -11.35 -2.73
CA VAL A 195 13.37 -10.95 -2.15
C VAL A 195 12.68 -9.91 -3.03
N ALA A 196 13.43 -8.95 -3.59
CA ALA A 196 12.91 -7.97 -4.54
C ALA A 196 12.26 -8.55 -5.81
N ASP A 197 12.59 -9.79 -6.20
CA ASP A 197 11.93 -10.47 -7.33
C ASP A 197 10.51 -10.92 -7.02
N PHE A 198 10.15 -11.02 -5.73
CA PHE A 198 8.82 -11.39 -5.25
C PHE A 198 7.97 -10.18 -4.86
N LEU A 199 8.62 -9.07 -4.52
CA LEU A 199 8.00 -7.82 -4.06
C LEU A 199 8.44 -6.68 -5.00
N PRO A 200 8.07 -6.75 -6.29
CA PRO A 200 8.43 -5.71 -7.22
C PRO A 200 7.80 -4.39 -6.77
N TYR A 201 8.54 -3.28 -6.97
CA TYR A 201 8.10 -1.92 -6.63
C TYR A 201 8.06 -1.57 -5.13
N HIS A 202 8.19 -2.53 -4.19
CA HIS A 202 8.25 -2.21 -2.76
C HIS A 202 9.69 -1.82 -2.39
N VAL A 203 9.88 -0.61 -1.92
CA VAL A 203 11.18 -0.06 -1.49
C VAL A 203 11.30 0.00 0.03
N SER A 204 10.19 -0.10 0.73
CA SER A 204 10.11 -0.15 2.20
C SER A 204 9.23 -1.32 2.63
N LEU A 205 9.78 -2.22 3.48
CA LEU A 205 9.01 -3.34 4.01
C LEU A 205 8.69 -3.08 5.49
N ALA A 206 7.42 -2.86 5.76
CA ALA A 206 6.95 -2.52 7.09
C ALA A 206 6.71 -3.75 7.96
N ASN A 207 6.84 -3.57 9.26
CA ASN A 207 6.26 -4.38 10.31
C ASN A 207 5.43 -3.49 11.25
N GLN A 208 4.70 -4.08 12.18
CA GLN A 208 3.84 -3.31 13.08
C GLN A 208 4.61 -2.24 13.86
N LYS A 209 5.81 -2.56 14.38
CA LYS A 209 6.63 -1.62 15.14
C LYS A 209 7.12 -0.45 14.28
N SER A 210 7.50 -0.71 13.02
CA SER A 210 7.95 0.34 12.11
C SER A 210 6.81 1.31 11.74
N ILE A 211 5.58 0.80 11.52
CA ILE A 211 4.41 1.65 11.28
C ILE A 211 4.08 2.50 12.51
N GLN A 212 4.05 1.90 13.70
CA GLN A 212 3.81 2.64 14.94
C GLN A 212 4.86 3.73 15.17
N SER A 213 6.14 3.41 14.98
CA SER A 213 7.25 4.35 15.08
C SER A 213 7.11 5.49 14.07
N LEU A 214 6.82 5.18 12.82
CA LEU A 214 6.64 6.16 11.75
C LEU A 214 5.51 7.15 12.08
N LEU A 215 4.35 6.67 12.53
CA LEU A 215 3.23 7.52 12.90
C LEU A 215 3.56 8.40 14.10
N LYS A 216 4.15 7.82 15.15
CA LYS A 216 4.55 8.55 16.35
C LYS A 216 5.55 9.68 16.05
N THR A 217 6.56 9.39 15.21
CA THR A 217 7.58 10.39 14.81
C THR A 217 6.96 11.54 14.00
N ASN A 218 5.89 11.29 13.27
CA ASN A 218 5.16 12.30 12.51
C ASN A 218 4.02 12.96 13.30
N GLY A 219 4.00 12.82 14.64
CA GLY A 219 3.03 13.50 15.50
C GLY A 219 1.60 12.96 15.39
N LEU A 220 1.46 11.70 14.99
CA LEU A 220 0.17 11.04 14.85
C LEU A 220 -0.10 10.06 15.99
N LYS A 221 -1.36 9.99 16.40
CA LYS A 221 -1.91 9.02 17.35
C LYS A 221 -2.71 7.97 16.59
N ILE A 222 -2.45 6.69 16.87
CA ILE A 222 -3.26 5.59 16.35
C ILE A 222 -4.53 5.47 17.18
N GLU A 223 -5.69 5.70 16.57
CA GLU A 223 -7.00 5.55 17.20
C GLU A 223 -7.50 4.10 17.09
N LYS A 224 -7.21 3.46 15.99
CA LYS A 224 -7.63 2.08 15.72
C LYS A 224 -6.62 1.38 14.83
N ILE A 225 -6.33 0.12 15.12
CA ILE A 225 -5.51 -0.74 14.25
C ILE A 225 -6.14 -2.12 14.15
N ARG A 226 -6.06 -2.70 12.94
CA ARG A 226 -6.40 -4.10 12.66
C ARG A 226 -5.30 -4.70 11.82
N ILE A 227 -4.89 -5.90 12.18
CA ILE A 227 -3.97 -6.72 11.39
C ILE A 227 -4.75 -7.92 10.91
N THR A 228 -4.60 -8.25 9.63
CA THR A 228 -5.31 -9.34 8.98
C THR A 228 -4.34 -10.14 8.14
N GLU A 229 -4.58 -11.44 8.03
CA GLU A 229 -3.88 -12.27 7.06
C GLU A 229 -4.61 -12.19 5.72
N THR A 230 -3.84 -12.17 4.64
CA THR A 230 -4.36 -12.15 3.27
C THR A 230 -3.51 -13.06 2.38
N TRP A 231 -3.96 -13.33 1.14
CA TRP A 231 -3.16 -14.07 0.16
C TRP A 231 -1.97 -13.27 -0.41
N TRP A 232 -1.64 -12.12 0.17
CA TRP A 232 -0.46 -11.36 -0.22
C TRP A 232 0.78 -11.73 0.63
N PRO A 233 1.98 -11.87 0.06
CA PRO A 233 2.22 -12.02 -1.38
C PRO A 233 1.63 -13.32 -1.92
N ALA A 234 0.91 -13.22 -3.04
CA ALA A 234 0.20 -14.35 -3.60
C ALA A 234 1.20 -15.39 -4.17
N PRO A 235 0.99 -16.69 -3.91
CA PRO A 235 1.70 -17.72 -4.63
C PRO A 235 1.41 -17.61 -6.12
N LYS A 236 2.44 -17.74 -6.95
CA LYS A 236 2.26 -17.77 -8.39
C LYS A 236 1.33 -18.92 -8.77
N THR A 237 0.41 -18.66 -9.70
CA THR A 237 -0.46 -19.70 -10.24
C THR A 237 0.36 -20.85 -10.83
N LEU A 238 -0.09 -22.08 -10.61
CA LEU A 238 0.51 -23.29 -11.15
C LEU A 238 0.33 -23.31 -12.68
N SER A 239 1.27 -22.71 -13.39
CA SER A 239 1.27 -22.75 -14.87
C SER A 239 1.78 -24.08 -15.44
N SER A 240 2.42 -24.92 -14.62
CA SER A 240 2.89 -26.25 -15.00
C SER A 240 3.28 -27.08 -13.78
N PHE A 241 3.27 -28.42 -13.91
CA PHE A 241 3.79 -29.34 -12.88
C PHE A 241 5.25 -29.06 -12.46
N ARG A 242 6.06 -28.47 -13.36
CA ARG A 242 7.44 -28.08 -13.07
C ARG A 242 7.55 -26.89 -12.07
N ALA A 243 6.48 -26.12 -11.91
CA ALA A 243 6.43 -25.03 -10.93
C ALA A 243 6.03 -25.50 -9.53
N LEU A 244 5.47 -26.72 -9.39
CA LEU A 244 4.96 -27.26 -8.14
C LEU A 244 5.98 -27.21 -6.97
N PRO A 245 7.25 -27.62 -7.11
CA PRO A 245 8.22 -27.57 -6.02
C PRO A 245 8.52 -26.14 -5.51
N LYS A 246 8.25 -25.12 -6.32
CA LYS A 246 8.47 -23.71 -5.96
C LYS A 246 7.22 -23.07 -5.33
N VAL A 247 6.06 -23.49 -5.77
CA VAL A 247 4.76 -22.90 -5.39
C VAL A 247 4.19 -23.58 -4.15
N LEU A 248 4.32 -24.91 -4.04
CA LEU A 248 3.75 -25.67 -2.91
C LEU A 248 4.27 -25.24 -1.54
N PRO A 249 5.59 -25.04 -1.31
CA PRO A 249 6.06 -24.54 -0.02
C PRO A 249 5.53 -23.15 0.34
N GLN A 250 5.35 -22.27 -0.66
CA GLN A 250 4.77 -20.95 -0.44
C GLN A 250 3.28 -21.06 -0.05
N ILE A 251 2.53 -21.95 -0.69
CA ILE A 251 1.13 -22.24 -0.33
C ILE A 251 1.06 -22.77 1.10
N ILE A 252 1.92 -23.74 1.48
CA ILE A 252 1.96 -24.29 2.83
C ILE A 252 2.27 -23.20 3.86
N ALA A 253 3.29 -22.37 3.61
CA ALA A 253 3.62 -21.25 4.48
C ALA A 253 2.43 -20.30 4.66
N LYS A 254 1.68 -20.03 3.59
CA LYS A 254 0.50 -19.17 3.61
C LYS A 254 -0.65 -19.79 4.41
N LEU A 255 -0.90 -21.08 4.26
CA LEU A 255 -1.91 -21.80 5.05
C LEU A 255 -1.55 -21.81 6.54
N LEU A 256 -0.26 -21.95 6.89
CA LEU A 256 0.20 -21.83 8.27
C LEU A 256 -0.03 -20.41 8.81
N ASP A 257 0.28 -19.37 8.02
CA ASP A 257 0.01 -17.97 8.41
C ASP A 257 -1.48 -17.74 8.68
N PHE A 258 -2.38 -18.25 7.82
CA PHE A 258 -3.82 -18.17 8.07
C PHE A 258 -4.24 -18.91 9.36
N SER A 259 -3.68 -20.09 9.60
CA SER A 259 -3.99 -20.86 10.81
C SER A 259 -3.56 -20.13 12.08
N VAL A 260 -2.37 -19.52 12.06
CA VAL A 260 -1.86 -18.74 13.19
C VAL A 260 -2.63 -17.44 13.37
N SER A 261 -3.00 -16.75 12.28
CA SER A 261 -3.78 -15.51 12.35
C SER A 261 -5.17 -15.71 12.97
N TYR A 262 -5.73 -16.92 12.84
CA TYR A 262 -6.98 -17.28 13.51
C TYR A 262 -6.82 -17.38 15.04
N LEU A 263 -5.66 -17.82 15.50
CA LEU A 263 -5.37 -18.04 16.92
C LEU A 263 -4.79 -16.81 17.62
N LEU A 264 -4.01 -16.01 16.90
CA LEU A 264 -3.28 -14.86 17.45
C LEU A 264 -3.82 -13.54 16.86
N PRO A 265 -4.52 -12.74 17.68
CA PRO A 265 -4.87 -11.37 17.27
C PRO A 265 -3.58 -10.57 17.01
N ASN A 266 -3.61 -9.72 16.01
CA ASN A 266 -2.45 -8.93 15.55
C ASN A 266 -1.33 -9.72 14.84
N TYR A 267 -1.60 -10.93 14.39
CA TYR A 267 -0.78 -11.67 13.46
C TYR A 267 -1.38 -11.58 12.05
N GLY A 268 -0.56 -11.25 11.05
CA GLY A 268 -1.01 -11.20 9.67
C GLY A 268 -0.03 -10.46 8.76
N SER A 269 -0.36 -10.45 7.48
CA SER A 269 0.45 -9.88 6.41
C SER A 269 0.05 -8.46 5.98
N ARG A 270 -1.08 -7.96 6.50
CA ARG A 270 -1.58 -6.60 6.18
C ARG A 270 -2.09 -5.88 7.42
N PHE A 271 -1.95 -4.57 7.42
CA PHE A 271 -2.54 -3.70 8.42
C PHE A 271 -3.57 -2.75 7.79
N TRP A 272 -4.51 -2.32 8.62
CA TRP A 272 -5.40 -1.21 8.42
C TRP A 272 -5.45 -0.42 9.73
N LEU A 273 -5.36 0.91 9.65
CA LEU A 273 -5.42 1.75 10.83
C LEU A 273 -6.11 3.09 10.56
N VAL A 274 -6.56 3.71 11.64
CA VAL A 274 -7.05 5.08 11.72
C VAL A 274 -6.10 5.84 12.63
N ALA A 275 -5.62 6.99 12.16
CA ALA A 275 -4.77 7.88 12.93
C ALA A 275 -5.27 9.32 12.87
N SER A 276 -5.04 10.08 13.92
CA SER A 276 -5.35 11.52 14.04
C SER A 276 -4.10 12.30 14.46
N LYS A 277 -4.13 13.61 14.27
CA LYS A 277 -3.11 14.49 14.86
C LYS A 277 -3.13 14.35 16.39
N ASN A 278 -1.96 14.36 17.02
CA ASN A 278 -1.90 14.45 18.47
C ASN A 278 -2.56 15.78 18.91
N SER A 279 -3.49 15.72 19.86
CA SER A 279 -3.98 16.92 20.52
C SER A 279 -2.79 17.64 21.17
N LYS A 280 -2.62 18.92 20.88
CA LYS A 280 -1.63 19.77 21.53
C LYS A 280 -1.94 19.91 23.00
#